data_5bc4170f237a6feb98708d8144526627
#
_entry.id   5bc4170f237a6feb98708d8144526627
#
_cell.length_a   1.000
_cell.length_b   1.000
_cell.length_c   1.000
_cell.angle_alpha   90.00
_cell.angle_beta   90.00
_cell.angle_gamma   90.00
#
_symmetry.space_group_name_H-M   'P 1'
#
loop_
_entity.id
_entity.type
_entity.pdbx_description
1 polymer ?
#
loop_
_entity_poly.entity_id
_entity_poly.type
_entity_poly.pdbx_seq_one_letter_code
_entity_poly.pdbx_strand_id
1 'polypeptide(L)'
;MKKILITGANGLLGQKLVSLLSKNENCKLLATARGESRFSIPENVSYHTLDITNADDCKSLVEEFQPHAIIHAAAMTQVDACETERELCDSINVEGTRNIIQAIGDRKTHFVHISTDFIYEGDEEEYFEDSKVNPLSYYGESKWKSEQLFKNVKFPYSILRTVLVYGVLEDLSRSNIVLWAKGALENGQEINVVDDQYRCPTLVEDLALACLQVVEQEAIGVYHVSGKDFLSILELVFQIADYWSLDKSLINSIVTSSLNQPAKRPAKTKLNINKAIQQFNYQPKSFREGLALVDEQLQNLKPQQ
;
A
#
# COMPACT_ATOMS: atom_id res chain seq x y z
N MET A 1 -5.78 20.17 -17.50
CA MET A 1 -5.22 18.80 -17.32
C MET A 1 -4.46 18.78 -16.01
N LYS A 2 -4.86 17.91 -15.06
CA LYS A 2 -4.22 17.79 -13.74
C LYS A 2 -2.92 16.96 -13.89
N LYS A 3 -1.78 17.49 -13.47
CA LYS A 3 -0.49 16.77 -13.50
C LYS A 3 -0.35 15.95 -12.21
N ILE A 4 -0.18 14.65 -12.33
CA ILE A 4 -0.03 13.73 -11.19
C ILE A 4 1.30 13.00 -11.31
N LEU A 5 2.11 13.07 -10.26
CA LEU A 5 3.34 12.31 -10.09
C LEU A 5 3.08 11.11 -9.18
N ILE A 6 3.46 9.91 -9.62
CA ILE A 6 3.42 8.70 -8.81
C ILE A 6 4.86 8.28 -8.52
N THR A 7 5.22 8.10 -7.25
CA THR A 7 6.46 7.42 -6.87
C THR A 7 6.17 5.97 -6.50
N GLY A 8 7.12 5.07 -6.75
CA GLY A 8 6.93 3.65 -6.48
C GLY A 8 6.04 2.93 -7.50
N ALA A 9 6.02 3.41 -8.76
CA ALA A 9 5.17 2.88 -9.84
C ALA A 9 5.38 1.37 -10.11
N ASN A 10 6.55 0.80 -9.83
CA ASN A 10 6.81 -0.63 -9.95
C ASN A 10 6.20 -1.49 -8.82
N GLY A 11 5.64 -0.86 -7.78
CA GLY A 11 4.95 -1.54 -6.67
C GLY A 11 3.49 -1.87 -6.99
N LEU A 12 2.88 -2.70 -6.13
CA LEU A 12 1.49 -3.15 -6.31
C LEU A 12 0.50 -1.98 -6.45
N LEU A 13 0.52 -1.02 -5.53
CA LEU A 13 -0.32 0.17 -5.62
C LEU A 13 0.05 1.04 -6.83
N GLY A 14 1.36 1.21 -7.09
CA GLY A 14 1.84 2.06 -8.17
C GLY A 14 1.34 1.61 -9.54
N GLN A 15 1.41 0.31 -9.86
CA GLN A 15 0.88 -0.24 -11.12
C GLN A 15 -0.63 -0.02 -11.26
N LYS A 16 -1.40 -0.22 -10.17
CA LYS A 16 -2.86 0.00 -10.19
C LYS A 16 -3.22 1.47 -10.34
N LEU A 17 -2.45 2.38 -9.74
CA LEU A 17 -2.60 3.83 -9.93
C LEU A 17 -2.34 4.22 -11.40
N VAL A 18 -1.27 3.69 -12.00
CA VAL A 18 -0.98 3.94 -13.42
C VAL A 18 -2.11 3.42 -14.30
N SER A 19 -2.56 2.18 -14.09
CA SER A 19 -3.67 1.58 -14.85
C SER A 19 -4.99 2.35 -14.69
N LEU A 20 -5.29 2.85 -13.49
CA LEU A 20 -6.50 3.62 -13.20
C LEU A 20 -6.44 5.02 -13.82
N LEU A 21 -5.35 5.74 -13.57
CA LEU A 21 -5.22 7.15 -13.94
C LEU A 21 -4.93 7.34 -15.45
N SER A 22 -4.33 6.36 -16.12
CA SER A 22 -4.12 6.41 -17.58
C SER A 22 -5.42 6.45 -18.40
N LYS A 23 -6.54 6.00 -17.80
CA LYS A 23 -7.87 6.05 -18.43
C LYS A 23 -8.53 7.43 -18.33
N ASN A 24 -7.95 8.35 -17.54
CA ASN A 24 -8.49 9.70 -17.32
C ASN A 24 -7.78 10.70 -18.26
N GLU A 25 -8.42 11.08 -19.35
CA GLU A 25 -7.88 12.01 -20.35
C GLU A 25 -7.60 13.43 -19.78
N ASN A 26 -8.16 13.77 -18.61
CA ASN A 26 -7.92 15.04 -17.95
C ASN A 26 -6.65 15.04 -17.06
N CYS A 27 -5.94 13.91 -17.00
CA CYS A 27 -4.70 13.76 -16.25
C CYS A 27 -3.48 13.65 -17.18
N LYS A 28 -2.40 14.36 -16.81
CA LYS A 28 -1.05 14.09 -17.31
C LYS A 28 -0.30 13.34 -16.24
N LEU A 29 0.06 12.09 -16.52
CA LEU A 29 0.64 11.19 -15.54
C LEU A 29 2.15 11.03 -15.75
N LEU A 30 2.92 11.18 -14.67
CA LEU A 30 4.33 10.80 -14.60
C LEU A 30 4.49 9.69 -13.56
N ALA A 31 4.79 8.50 -14.02
CA ALA A 31 5.07 7.34 -13.19
C ALA A 31 6.58 7.26 -12.91
N THR A 32 6.98 7.04 -11.65
CA THR A 32 8.40 6.94 -11.30
C THR A 32 8.67 5.77 -10.36
N ALA A 33 9.80 5.10 -10.58
CA ALA A 33 10.34 4.11 -9.67
C ALA A 33 11.85 3.96 -9.86
N ARG A 34 12.50 3.25 -8.95
CA ARG A 34 13.92 2.91 -9.09
C ARG A 34 14.09 1.84 -10.19
N GLY A 35 14.96 2.12 -11.15
CA GLY A 35 15.23 1.27 -12.31
C GLY A 35 14.17 1.36 -13.40
N GLU A 36 14.18 0.41 -14.31
CA GLU A 36 13.26 0.32 -15.45
C GLU A 36 11.84 -0.05 -15.02
N SER A 37 10.87 0.23 -15.90
CA SER A 37 9.48 -0.18 -15.66
C SER A 37 9.35 -1.70 -15.64
N ARG A 38 8.55 -2.20 -14.70
CA ARG A 38 8.21 -3.63 -14.57
C ARG A 38 6.79 -3.93 -15.03
N PHE A 39 6.19 -3.02 -15.76
CA PHE A 39 4.84 -3.15 -16.32
C PHE A 39 4.79 -2.44 -17.68
N SER A 40 3.80 -2.77 -18.48
CA SER A 40 3.54 -2.14 -19.78
C SER A 40 3.09 -0.69 -19.56
N ILE A 41 3.89 0.27 -20.03
CA ILE A 41 3.60 1.70 -19.85
C ILE A 41 2.54 2.10 -20.89
N PRO A 42 1.35 2.60 -20.47
CA PRO A 42 0.35 3.12 -21.40
C PRO A 42 0.91 4.30 -22.22
N GLU A 43 0.50 4.43 -23.50
CA GLU A 43 1.02 5.44 -24.43
C GLU A 43 0.91 6.90 -23.91
N ASN A 44 -0.10 7.19 -23.11
CA ASN A 44 -0.34 8.52 -22.53
C ASN A 44 0.33 8.75 -21.18
N VAL A 45 1.18 7.81 -20.72
CA VAL A 45 1.91 7.87 -19.45
C VAL A 45 3.40 8.07 -19.72
N SER A 46 4.00 9.04 -19.06
CA SER A 46 5.46 9.17 -19.02
C SER A 46 6.03 8.34 -17.88
N TYR A 47 7.14 7.66 -18.11
CA TYR A 47 7.89 6.96 -17.07
C TYR A 47 9.29 7.57 -16.92
N HIS A 48 9.73 7.74 -15.68
CA HIS A 48 11.07 8.21 -15.35
C HIS A 48 11.68 7.42 -14.20
N THR A 49 12.93 7.02 -14.34
CA THR A 49 13.66 6.40 -13.24
C THR A 49 13.95 7.43 -12.16
N LEU A 50 13.54 7.14 -10.92
CA LEU A 50 13.78 8.00 -9.76
C LEU A 50 14.14 7.18 -8.54
N ASP A 51 15.30 7.46 -7.96
CA ASP A 51 15.64 7.06 -6.61
C ASP A 51 15.26 8.19 -5.65
N ILE A 52 14.24 7.98 -4.83
CA ILE A 52 13.76 9.01 -3.88
C ILE A 52 14.78 9.36 -2.80
N THR A 53 15.84 8.56 -2.63
CA THR A 53 16.93 8.85 -1.69
C THR A 53 17.90 9.90 -2.25
N ASN A 54 17.86 10.19 -3.56
CA ASN A 54 18.62 11.25 -4.21
C ASN A 54 17.80 12.56 -4.19
N ALA A 55 18.20 13.50 -3.35
CA ALA A 55 17.50 14.78 -3.17
C ALA A 55 17.52 15.66 -4.43
N ASP A 56 18.64 15.68 -5.17
CA ASP A 56 18.79 16.52 -6.36
C ASP A 56 17.92 16.01 -7.51
N ASP A 57 17.83 14.69 -7.71
CA ASP A 57 16.96 14.07 -8.70
C ASP A 57 15.48 14.34 -8.37
N CYS A 58 15.09 14.21 -7.09
CA CYS A 58 13.73 14.52 -6.63
C CYS A 58 13.39 15.99 -6.91
N LYS A 59 14.30 16.91 -6.61
CA LYS A 59 14.12 18.35 -6.82
C LYS A 59 13.97 18.66 -8.31
N SER A 60 14.91 18.19 -9.14
CA SER A 60 14.90 18.43 -10.58
C SER A 60 13.63 17.93 -11.24
N LEU A 61 13.19 16.71 -10.88
CA LEU A 61 11.96 16.10 -11.44
C LEU A 61 10.71 16.89 -11.05
N VAL A 62 10.57 17.28 -9.78
CA VAL A 62 9.41 18.04 -9.32
C VAL A 62 9.39 19.44 -9.91
N GLU A 63 10.55 20.08 -10.08
CA GLU A 63 10.69 21.39 -10.72
C GLU A 63 10.33 21.35 -12.20
N GLU A 64 10.75 20.34 -12.93
CA GLU A 64 10.44 20.17 -14.34
C GLU A 64 8.96 19.80 -14.56
N PHE A 65 8.47 18.79 -13.87
CA PHE A 65 7.13 18.29 -14.06
C PHE A 65 6.05 19.19 -13.47
N GLN A 66 6.32 19.91 -12.38
CA GLN A 66 5.38 20.79 -11.65
C GLN A 66 4.03 20.10 -11.36
N PRO A 67 4.02 19.04 -10.54
CA PRO A 67 2.82 18.27 -10.26
C PRO A 67 1.78 19.06 -9.47
N HIS A 68 0.51 18.89 -9.81
CA HIS A 68 -0.63 19.36 -9.00
C HIS A 68 -0.88 18.42 -7.81
N ALA A 69 -0.58 17.13 -8.01
CA ALA A 69 -0.62 16.14 -6.93
C ALA A 69 0.55 15.14 -7.06
N ILE A 70 1.02 14.67 -5.89
CA ILE A 70 2.01 13.57 -5.78
C ILE A 70 1.37 12.44 -4.98
N ILE A 71 1.30 11.23 -5.56
CA ILE A 71 0.91 10.03 -4.82
C ILE A 71 2.20 9.26 -4.50
N HIS A 72 2.61 9.35 -3.24
CA HIS A 72 3.88 8.79 -2.76
C HIS A 72 3.68 7.37 -2.24
N ALA A 73 3.87 6.38 -3.12
CA ALA A 73 3.76 4.96 -2.82
C ALA A 73 5.13 4.24 -2.75
N ALA A 74 6.24 4.95 -2.95
CA ALA A 74 7.58 4.41 -2.80
C ALA A 74 7.90 4.21 -1.31
N ALA A 75 8.21 2.97 -0.91
CA ALA A 75 8.61 2.62 0.46
C ALA A 75 9.31 1.26 0.50
N MET A 76 10.13 1.05 1.52
CA MET A 76 10.56 -0.28 1.96
C MET A 76 9.46 -0.86 2.86
N THR A 77 8.78 -1.91 2.39
CA THR A 77 7.59 -2.48 3.07
C THR A 77 7.82 -3.89 3.63
N GLN A 78 9.02 -4.43 3.47
CA GLN A 78 9.39 -5.74 4.03
C GLN A 78 9.70 -5.58 5.52
N VAL A 79 8.71 -5.88 6.36
CA VAL A 79 8.73 -5.59 7.80
C VAL A 79 9.95 -6.19 8.48
N ASP A 80 10.28 -7.46 8.18
CA ASP A 80 11.43 -8.15 8.77
C ASP A 80 12.77 -7.58 8.27
N ALA A 81 12.86 -7.20 6.99
CA ALA A 81 14.06 -6.54 6.46
C ALA A 81 14.28 -5.15 7.07
N CYS A 82 13.22 -4.41 7.41
CA CYS A 82 13.34 -3.14 8.11
C CYS A 82 13.95 -3.29 9.52
N GLU A 83 13.79 -4.45 10.17
CA GLU A 83 14.46 -4.69 11.47
C GLU A 83 15.98 -4.89 11.33
N THR A 84 16.40 -5.54 10.27
CA THR A 84 17.82 -5.88 10.03
C THR A 84 18.58 -4.81 9.27
N GLU A 85 17.87 -4.02 8.43
CA GLU A 85 18.42 -2.99 7.56
C GLU A 85 17.85 -1.61 7.90
N ARG A 86 17.93 -1.21 9.18
CA ARG A 86 17.30 0.01 9.72
C ARG A 86 17.73 1.29 9.03
N GLU A 87 19.01 1.42 8.72
CA GLU A 87 19.55 2.59 8.00
C GLU A 87 18.96 2.70 6.59
N LEU A 88 18.85 1.58 5.87
CA LEU A 88 18.22 1.54 4.55
C LEU A 88 16.72 1.85 4.66
N CYS A 89 16.05 1.32 5.68
CA CYS A 89 14.64 1.59 5.95
C CYS A 89 14.41 3.09 6.20
N ASP A 90 15.20 3.75 7.05
CA ASP A 90 15.10 5.19 7.31
C ASP A 90 15.47 6.00 6.05
N SER A 91 16.51 5.61 5.31
CA SER A 91 16.90 6.27 4.07
C SER A 91 15.75 6.30 3.05
N ILE A 92 15.04 5.18 2.89
CA ILE A 92 13.94 5.09 1.92
C ILE A 92 12.65 5.71 2.49
N ASN A 93 12.21 5.28 3.70
CA ASN A 93 10.89 5.63 4.22
C ASN A 93 10.83 7.04 4.80
N VAL A 94 11.92 7.52 5.40
CA VAL A 94 11.98 8.83 6.06
C VAL A 94 12.65 9.86 5.16
N GLU A 95 13.92 9.63 4.78
CA GLU A 95 14.66 10.62 4.01
C GLU A 95 14.14 10.72 2.56
N GLY A 96 13.76 9.59 1.93
CA GLY A 96 13.10 9.62 0.63
C GLY A 96 11.80 10.43 0.64
N THR A 97 10.96 10.28 1.68
CA THR A 97 9.77 11.11 1.86
C THR A 97 10.14 12.58 2.08
N ARG A 98 11.16 12.86 2.89
CA ARG A 98 11.68 14.23 3.14
C ARG A 98 12.14 14.89 1.85
N ASN A 99 12.88 14.17 0.99
CA ASN A 99 13.37 14.70 -0.27
C ASN A 99 12.24 15.16 -1.20
N ILE A 100 11.17 14.35 -1.31
CA ILE A 100 9.98 14.74 -2.10
C ILE A 100 9.27 15.94 -1.47
N ILE A 101 9.11 15.99 -0.14
CA ILE A 101 8.53 17.14 0.58
C ILE A 101 9.34 18.43 0.29
N GLN A 102 10.67 18.35 0.38
CA GLN A 102 11.55 19.48 0.11
C GLN A 102 11.51 19.91 -1.36
N ALA A 103 11.40 18.95 -2.29
CA ALA A 103 11.27 19.24 -3.71
C ALA A 103 10.00 20.02 -4.06
N ILE A 104 8.92 19.86 -3.30
CA ILE A 104 7.68 20.64 -3.47
C ILE A 104 7.94 22.14 -3.16
N GLY A 105 8.69 22.44 -2.10
CA GLY A 105 8.96 23.82 -1.67
C GLY A 105 7.65 24.57 -1.35
N ASP A 106 7.49 25.79 -1.90
CA ASP A 106 6.31 26.65 -1.68
C ASP A 106 5.15 26.38 -2.67
N ARG A 107 5.23 25.32 -3.48
CA ARG A 107 4.17 24.97 -4.45
C ARG A 107 2.92 24.46 -3.74
N LYS A 108 1.76 24.72 -4.33
CA LYS A 108 0.47 24.18 -3.87
C LYS A 108 0.22 22.77 -4.44
N THR A 109 1.14 21.86 -4.23
CA THR A 109 1.04 20.46 -4.67
C THR A 109 0.35 19.65 -3.57
N HIS A 110 -0.73 18.92 -3.90
CA HIS A 110 -1.37 18.02 -2.96
C HIS A 110 -0.54 16.73 -2.79
N PHE A 111 -0.05 16.45 -1.59
CA PHE A 111 0.75 15.28 -1.30
C PHE A 111 -0.09 14.17 -0.67
N VAL A 112 -0.21 13.03 -1.35
CA VAL A 112 -0.86 11.82 -0.81
C VAL A 112 0.22 10.85 -0.35
N HIS A 113 0.33 10.65 0.96
CA HIS A 113 1.30 9.75 1.59
C HIS A 113 0.63 8.44 1.98
N ILE A 114 1.18 7.31 1.55
CA ILE A 114 0.70 6.00 1.94
C ILE A 114 1.40 5.55 3.22
N SER A 115 0.63 5.35 4.29
CA SER A 115 1.10 4.88 5.60
C SER A 115 0.50 3.51 5.93
N THR A 116 0.59 3.08 7.17
CA THR A 116 0.32 1.70 7.60
C THR A 116 -0.36 1.63 8.96
N ASP A 117 -1.07 0.53 9.20
CA ASP A 117 -1.59 0.12 10.50
C ASP A 117 -0.47 -0.27 11.50
N PHE A 118 0.74 -0.59 11.03
CA PHE A 118 1.89 -0.95 11.88
C PHE A 118 2.39 0.18 12.79
N ILE A 119 1.83 1.38 12.68
CA ILE A 119 2.05 2.46 13.65
C ILE A 119 1.31 2.22 14.97
N TYR A 120 0.36 1.30 15.01
CA TYR A 120 -0.42 0.96 16.20
C TYR A 120 0.12 -0.28 16.90
N GLU A 121 -0.12 -0.37 18.22
CA GLU A 121 0.33 -1.47 19.05
C GLU A 121 -0.49 -2.76 18.85
N GLY A 122 -1.77 -2.62 18.54
CA GLY A 122 -2.65 -3.76 18.31
C GLY A 122 -3.37 -4.26 19.57
N ASP A 123 -3.55 -3.39 20.55
CA ASP A 123 -4.16 -3.65 21.86
C ASP A 123 -5.57 -3.05 22.01
N GLU A 124 -6.02 -2.23 21.03
CA GLU A 124 -7.36 -1.66 21.03
C GLU A 124 -8.35 -2.50 20.18
N GLU A 125 -9.64 -2.41 20.49
CA GLU A 125 -10.70 -3.09 19.73
C GLU A 125 -10.85 -2.51 18.31
N GLU A 126 -10.70 -1.18 18.18
CA GLU A 126 -10.79 -0.44 16.94
C GLU A 126 -9.94 0.83 17.03
N TYR A 127 -9.21 1.14 15.96
CA TYR A 127 -8.37 2.33 15.86
C TYR A 127 -9.05 3.42 15.05
N PHE A 128 -8.98 4.65 15.55
CA PHE A 128 -9.36 5.88 14.86
C PHE A 128 -8.10 6.64 14.44
N GLU A 129 -8.23 7.64 13.58
CA GLU A 129 -7.08 8.38 13.06
C GLU A 129 -6.31 9.16 14.12
N ASP A 130 -6.95 9.47 15.25
CA ASP A 130 -6.38 10.11 16.43
C ASP A 130 -5.99 9.14 17.57
N SER A 131 -6.18 7.84 17.38
CA SER A 131 -5.72 6.81 18.34
C SER A 131 -4.22 6.93 18.59
N LYS A 132 -3.82 6.53 19.81
CA LYS A 132 -2.42 6.57 20.24
C LYS A 132 -1.53 5.72 19.31
N VAL A 133 -0.47 6.33 18.84
CA VAL A 133 0.56 5.67 18.04
C VAL A 133 1.61 5.04 18.95
N ASN A 134 1.88 3.73 18.78
CA ASN A 134 2.91 2.97 19.48
C ASN A 134 3.40 1.79 18.62
N PRO A 135 4.30 2.04 17.63
CA PRO A 135 4.75 1.01 16.71
C PRO A 135 5.58 -0.06 17.42
N LEU A 136 5.34 -1.33 17.09
CA LEU A 136 6.07 -2.49 17.65
C LEU A 136 7.27 -2.91 16.81
N SER A 137 7.37 -2.43 15.57
CA SER A 137 8.40 -2.79 14.59
C SER A 137 9.09 -1.56 14.03
N TYR A 138 10.33 -1.73 13.55
CA TYR A 138 11.06 -0.62 12.93
C TYR A 138 10.39 -0.10 11.67
N TYR A 139 9.73 -0.98 10.89
CA TYR A 139 8.88 -0.55 9.78
C TYR A 139 7.81 0.45 10.23
N GLY A 140 7.03 0.08 11.25
CA GLY A 140 6.00 0.98 11.82
C GLY A 140 6.59 2.30 12.32
N GLU A 141 7.74 2.23 13.02
CA GLU A 141 8.47 3.41 13.49
C GLU A 141 8.90 4.31 12.32
N SER A 142 9.47 3.75 11.25
CA SER A 142 9.90 4.51 10.06
C SER A 142 8.72 5.19 9.37
N LYS A 143 7.58 4.50 9.25
CA LYS A 143 6.35 5.07 8.68
C LYS A 143 5.78 6.18 9.57
N TRP A 144 5.80 6.00 10.89
CA TRP A 144 5.42 7.06 11.80
C TRP A 144 6.35 8.28 11.73
N LYS A 145 7.68 8.08 11.68
CA LYS A 145 8.65 9.15 11.46
C LYS A 145 8.34 9.91 10.16
N SER A 146 7.99 9.21 9.09
CA SER A 146 7.64 9.86 7.82
C SER A 146 6.33 10.67 7.90
N GLU A 147 5.31 10.22 8.66
CA GLU A 147 4.11 11.01 8.92
C GLU A 147 4.42 12.32 9.68
N GLN A 148 5.39 12.30 10.61
CA GLN A 148 5.75 13.49 11.39
C GLN A 148 6.37 14.62 10.52
N LEU A 149 6.89 14.30 9.33
CA LEU A 149 7.42 15.29 8.40
C LEU A 149 6.34 16.27 7.91
N PHE A 150 5.07 15.86 7.93
CA PHE A 150 3.96 16.68 7.45
C PHE A 150 3.46 17.74 8.46
N LYS A 151 3.90 17.70 9.73
CA LYS A 151 3.43 18.65 10.76
C LYS A 151 3.66 20.13 10.42
N ASN A 152 4.71 20.44 9.67
CA ASN A 152 5.14 21.81 9.41
C ASN A 152 5.12 22.18 7.91
N VAL A 153 4.51 21.35 7.06
CA VAL A 153 4.39 21.68 5.63
C VAL A 153 3.27 22.71 5.41
N LYS A 154 3.41 23.51 4.34
CA LYS A 154 2.44 24.56 3.99
C LYS A 154 1.53 24.17 2.83
N PHE A 155 1.82 23.07 2.14
CA PHE A 155 1.01 22.55 1.05
C PHE A 155 -0.05 21.55 1.57
N PRO A 156 -1.14 21.32 0.83
CA PRO A 156 -2.16 20.35 1.21
C PRO A 156 -1.60 18.92 1.20
N TYR A 157 -1.97 18.12 2.21
CA TYR A 157 -1.55 16.73 2.26
C TYR A 157 -2.64 15.81 2.81
N SER A 158 -2.55 14.54 2.42
CA SER A 158 -3.37 13.46 2.93
C SER A 158 -2.48 12.26 3.27
N ILE A 159 -2.69 11.70 4.44
CA ILE A 159 -2.02 10.47 4.88
C ILE A 159 -3.07 9.36 4.87
N LEU A 160 -2.84 8.33 4.06
CA LEU A 160 -3.71 7.16 3.97
C LEU A 160 -3.05 5.99 4.70
N ARG A 161 -3.56 5.64 5.88
CA ARG A 161 -3.13 4.47 6.65
C ARG A 161 -3.91 3.26 6.16
N THR A 162 -3.19 2.26 5.68
CA THR A 162 -3.78 1.05 5.08
C THR A 162 -3.28 -0.22 5.77
N VAL A 163 -3.92 -1.35 5.50
CA VAL A 163 -3.69 -2.65 6.16
C VAL A 163 -3.58 -3.74 5.10
N LEU A 164 -2.56 -4.60 5.20
CA LEU A 164 -2.45 -5.88 4.49
C LEU A 164 -2.96 -5.81 3.04
N VAL A 165 -2.31 -4.99 2.22
CA VAL A 165 -2.72 -4.74 0.83
C VAL A 165 -2.47 -5.96 -0.04
N TYR A 166 -3.49 -6.39 -0.78
CA TYR A 166 -3.43 -7.53 -1.69
C TYR A 166 -3.96 -7.18 -3.10
N GLY A 167 -3.57 -7.97 -4.08
CA GLY A 167 -3.93 -7.81 -5.48
C GLY A 167 -2.92 -8.47 -6.42
N VAL A 168 -2.99 -8.17 -7.70
CA VAL A 168 -2.16 -8.79 -8.75
C VAL A 168 -1.27 -7.76 -9.40
N LEU A 169 0.04 -8.05 -9.47
CA LEU A 169 1.03 -7.33 -10.27
C LEU A 169 1.09 -7.92 -11.70
N GLU A 170 1.36 -7.09 -12.68
CA GLU A 170 1.50 -7.56 -14.08
C GLU A 170 2.65 -8.56 -14.25
N ASP A 171 3.78 -8.31 -13.57
CA ASP A 171 4.99 -9.15 -13.64
C ASP A 171 5.03 -10.29 -12.61
N LEU A 172 4.05 -10.39 -11.69
CA LEU A 172 3.99 -11.36 -10.59
C LEU A 172 5.28 -11.42 -9.72
N SER A 173 6.15 -10.40 -9.82
CA SER A 173 7.46 -10.38 -9.15
C SER A 173 7.41 -10.28 -7.63
N ARG A 174 6.25 -9.91 -7.07
CA ARG A 174 6.02 -9.81 -5.64
C ARG A 174 4.77 -10.57 -5.24
N SER A 175 4.88 -11.35 -4.18
CA SER A 175 3.75 -12.05 -3.58
C SER A 175 3.08 -11.21 -2.49
N ASN A 176 1.83 -11.52 -2.21
CA ASN A 176 1.07 -11.06 -1.06
C ASN A 176 0.34 -12.28 -0.46
N ILE A 177 -0.36 -12.07 0.66
CA ILE A 177 -0.97 -13.18 1.40
C ILE A 177 -1.92 -14.03 0.53
N VAL A 178 -2.66 -13.40 -0.41
CA VAL A 178 -3.61 -14.11 -1.29
C VAL A 178 -2.86 -14.97 -2.31
N LEU A 179 -1.91 -14.38 -3.02
CA LEU A 179 -1.12 -15.09 -4.04
C LEU A 179 -0.22 -16.17 -3.43
N TRP A 180 0.34 -15.89 -2.25
CA TRP A 180 1.15 -16.86 -1.50
C TRP A 180 0.33 -18.08 -1.08
N ALA A 181 -0.79 -17.87 -0.38
CA ALA A 181 -1.61 -18.97 0.11
C ALA A 181 -2.20 -19.80 -1.05
N LYS A 182 -2.76 -19.11 -2.06
CA LYS A 182 -3.27 -19.77 -3.27
C LYS A 182 -2.18 -20.62 -3.95
N GLY A 183 -1.02 -20.04 -4.24
CA GLY A 183 0.06 -20.77 -4.93
C GLY A 183 0.62 -21.94 -4.13
N ALA A 184 0.80 -21.80 -2.82
CA ALA A 184 1.26 -22.89 -1.97
C ALA A 184 0.27 -24.06 -1.93
N LEU A 185 -1.01 -23.79 -1.72
CA LEU A 185 -2.06 -24.81 -1.65
C LEU A 185 -2.30 -25.48 -3.01
N GLU A 186 -2.26 -24.76 -4.12
CA GLU A 186 -2.33 -25.33 -5.47
C GLU A 186 -1.19 -26.31 -5.78
N ASN A 187 -0.02 -26.07 -5.18
CA ASN A 187 1.14 -26.98 -5.30
C ASN A 187 1.14 -28.11 -4.25
N GLY A 188 0.07 -28.26 -3.47
CA GLY A 188 -0.01 -29.30 -2.44
C GLY A 188 0.94 -29.08 -1.26
N GLN A 189 1.38 -27.85 -1.00
CA GLN A 189 2.30 -27.53 0.08
C GLN A 189 1.54 -27.26 1.38
N GLU A 190 1.99 -27.87 2.48
CA GLU A 190 1.51 -27.50 3.81
C GLU A 190 1.99 -26.08 4.17
N ILE A 191 1.10 -25.31 4.77
CA ILE A 191 1.38 -23.95 5.23
C ILE A 191 1.02 -23.77 6.72
N ASN A 192 1.89 -23.06 7.43
CA ASN A 192 1.66 -22.66 8.81
C ASN A 192 1.10 -21.24 8.84
N VAL A 193 -0.08 -21.05 9.42
CA VAL A 193 -0.82 -19.79 9.39
C VAL A 193 -1.17 -19.38 10.81
N VAL A 194 -0.84 -18.13 11.19
CA VAL A 194 -1.16 -17.60 12.51
C VAL A 194 -2.66 -17.35 12.68
N ASP A 195 -3.21 -17.71 13.84
CA ASP A 195 -4.63 -17.52 14.17
C ASP A 195 -4.88 -16.35 15.16
N ASP A 196 -3.80 -15.82 15.74
CA ASP A 196 -3.80 -14.77 16.77
C ASP A 196 -3.50 -13.36 16.22
N GLN A 197 -3.42 -13.20 14.90
CA GLN A 197 -3.32 -11.89 14.23
C GLN A 197 -4.57 -11.59 13.40
N TYR A 198 -5.14 -10.39 13.57
CA TYR A 198 -6.39 -9.95 12.91
C TYR A 198 -6.15 -8.68 12.10
N ARG A 199 -6.65 -8.63 10.86
CA ARG A 199 -6.46 -7.54 9.89
C ARG A 199 -7.73 -7.21 9.11
N CYS A 200 -7.75 -6.01 8.53
CA CYS A 200 -8.74 -5.63 7.52
C CYS A 200 -8.06 -5.65 6.13
N PRO A 201 -8.01 -6.81 5.41
CA PRO A 201 -7.28 -6.91 4.15
C PRO A 201 -7.80 -5.92 3.12
N THR A 202 -6.91 -5.14 2.52
CA THR A 202 -7.23 -4.05 1.60
C THR A 202 -6.98 -4.47 0.16
N LEU A 203 -8.01 -4.46 -0.67
CA LEU A 203 -7.85 -4.64 -2.11
C LEU A 203 -7.11 -3.42 -2.69
N VAL A 204 -6.07 -3.67 -3.47
CA VAL A 204 -5.24 -2.58 -4.00
C VAL A 204 -5.99 -1.65 -4.95
N GLU A 205 -6.98 -2.12 -5.68
CA GLU A 205 -7.84 -1.32 -6.53
C GLU A 205 -8.67 -0.31 -5.72
N ASP A 206 -9.18 -0.73 -4.54
CA ASP A 206 -9.93 0.16 -3.66
C ASP A 206 -9.00 1.24 -3.06
N LEU A 207 -7.76 0.86 -2.70
CA LEU A 207 -6.75 1.83 -2.26
C LEU A 207 -6.34 2.81 -3.37
N ALA A 208 -6.18 2.33 -4.61
CA ALA A 208 -5.88 3.18 -5.76
C ALA A 208 -7.03 4.17 -6.04
N LEU A 209 -8.28 3.71 -5.96
CA LEU A 209 -9.45 4.57 -6.09
C LEU A 209 -9.53 5.60 -4.97
N ALA A 210 -9.25 5.22 -3.73
CA ALA A 210 -9.17 6.15 -2.60
C ALA A 210 -8.12 7.26 -2.83
N CYS A 211 -6.93 6.91 -3.34
CA CYS A 211 -5.90 7.89 -3.71
C CYS A 211 -6.42 8.90 -4.75
N LEU A 212 -7.14 8.43 -5.78
CA LEU A 212 -7.74 9.30 -6.79
C LEU A 212 -8.81 10.21 -6.18
N GLN A 213 -9.74 9.65 -5.41
CA GLN A 213 -10.82 10.40 -4.75
C GLN A 213 -10.28 11.50 -3.82
N VAL A 214 -9.24 11.20 -3.04
CA VAL A 214 -8.55 12.19 -2.18
C VAL A 214 -7.98 13.34 -3.01
N VAL A 215 -7.36 13.07 -4.16
CA VAL A 215 -6.81 14.09 -5.06
C VAL A 215 -7.92 14.90 -5.75
N GLU A 216 -9.01 14.25 -6.17
CA GLU A 216 -10.11 14.90 -6.88
C GLU A 216 -10.92 15.82 -5.98
N GLN A 217 -11.18 15.37 -4.74
CA GLN A 217 -11.98 16.11 -3.75
C GLN A 217 -11.13 17.02 -2.85
N GLU A 218 -9.80 17.07 -3.08
CA GLU A 218 -8.85 17.85 -2.28
C GLU A 218 -8.98 17.57 -0.76
N ALA A 219 -9.25 16.30 -0.41
CA ALA A 219 -9.46 15.89 0.97
C ALA A 219 -8.14 15.94 1.75
N ILE A 220 -8.05 16.79 2.78
CA ILE A 220 -6.84 17.04 3.57
C ILE A 220 -6.94 16.35 4.93
N GLY A 221 -5.84 15.76 5.39
CA GLY A 221 -5.72 15.17 6.71
C GLY A 221 -5.30 13.71 6.73
N VAL A 222 -5.53 13.04 7.86
CA VAL A 222 -5.23 11.61 8.03
C VAL A 222 -6.52 10.82 7.85
N TYR A 223 -6.45 9.71 7.12
CA TYR A 223 -7.57 8.82 6.84
C TYR A 223 -7.15 7.36 6.98
N HIS A 224 -8.05 6.55 7.52
CA HIS A 224 -7.95 5.10 7.44
C HIS A 224 -8.58 4.60 6.14
N VAL A 225 -7.81 3.81 5.38
CA VAL A 225 -8.23 3.25 4.09
C VAL A 225 -7.92 1.76 4.09
N SER A 226 -8.89 0.94 4.47
CA SER A 226 -8.75 -0.51 4.58
C SER A 226 -9.99 -1.25 4.07
N GLY A 227 -9.88 -2.58 3.93
CA GLY A 227 -11.05 -3.43 3.72
C GLY A 227 -12.05 -3.31 4.88
N LYS A 228 -13.30 -3.70 4.64
CA LYS A 228 -14.40 -3.68 5.63
C LYS A 228 -14.45 -4.92 6.52
N ASP A 229 -13.88 -6.04 6.06
CA ASP A 229 -13.92 -7.31 6.79
C ASP A 229 -12.74 -7.39 7.75
N PHE A 230 -13.02 -7.66 9.02
CA PHE A 230 -12.01 -7.86 10.05
C PHE A 230 -11.85 -9.36 10.32
N LEU A 231 -10.72 -9.93 9.89
CA LEU A 231 -10.48 -11.37 9.85
C LEU A 231 -9.14 -11.72 10.53
N SER A 232 -9.10 -12.89 11.18
CA SER A 232 -7.79 -13.48 11.50
C SER A 232 -7.07 -13.89 10.21
N ILE A 233 -5.74 -13.97 10.26
CA ILE A 233 -4.95 -14.42 9.09
C ILE A 233 -5.35 -15.86 8.71
N LEU A 234 -5.70 -16.70 9.69
CA LEU A 234 -6.18 -18.06 9.45
C LEU A 234 -7.54 -18.06 8.72
N GLU A 235 -8.52 -17.25 9.19
CA GLU A 235 -9.83 -17.11 8.52
C GLU A 235 -9.68 -16.60 7.09
N LEU A 236 -8.77 -15.65 6.87
CA LEU A 236 -8.45 -15.11 5.55
C LEU A 236 -7.93 -16.22 4.62
N VAL A 237 -6.99 -17.05 5.10
CA VAL A 237 -6.43 -18.17 4.31
C VAL A 237 -7.48 -19.26 4.07
N PHE A 238 -8.38 -19.54 5.04
CA PHE A 238 -9.50 -20.43 4.80
C PHE A 238 -10.47 -19.92 3.73
N GLN A 239 -10.77 -18.61 3.70
CA GLN A 239 -11.61 -18.02 2.64
C GLN A 239 -10.93 -18.10 1.26
N ILE A 240 -9.59 -17.98 1.19
CA ILE A 240 -8.81 -18.20 -0.04
C ILE A 240 -8.96 -19.65 -0.51
N ALA A 241 -8.77 -20.62 0.40
CA ALA A 241 -8.91 -22.03 0.08
C ALA A 241 -10.35 -22.38 -0.37
N ASP A 242 -11.38 -21.83 0.29
CA ASP A 242 -12.78 -22.00 -0.11
C ASP A 242 -13.08 -21.43 -1.49
N TYR A 243 -12.55 -20.24 -1.79
CA TYR A 243 -12.83 -19.57 -3.06
C TYR A 243 -12.33 -20.38 -4.26
N TRP A 244 -11.11 -20.94 -4.17
CA TRP A 244 -10.50 -21.74 -5.25
C TRP A 244 -10.67 -23.25 -5.06
N SER A 245 -11.49 -23.70 -4.08
CA SER A 245 -11.71 -25.14 -3.79
C SER A 245 -10.41 -25.91 -3.53
N LEU A 246 -9.49 -25.30 -2.76
CA LEU A 246 -8.19 -25.87 -2.40
C LEU A 246 -8.29 -26.74 -1.13
N ASP A 247 -7.33 -27.64 -0.95
CA ASP A 247 -7.31 -28.56 0.18
C ASP A 247 -6.96 -27.85 1.50
N LYS A 248 -7.96 -27.70 2.37
CA LYS A 248 -7.82 -27.09 3.69
C LYS A 248 -7.02 -27.92 4.69
N SER A 249 -6.84 -29.23 4.44
CA SER A 249 -6.07 -30.08 5.32
C SER A 249 -4.58 -29.75 5.32
N LEU A 250 -4.13 -28.97 4.33
CA LEU A 250 -2.76 -28.45 4.22
C LEU A 250 -2.52 -27.18 5.05
N ILE A 251 -3.56 -26.64 5.72
CA ILE A 251 -3.46 -25.39 6.51
C ILE A 251 -3.31 -25.75 7.98
N ASN A 252 -2.13 -25.50 8.53
CA ASN A 252 -1.83 -25.72 9.95
C ASN A 252 -1.98 -24.40 10.73
N SER A 253 -2.88 -24.38 11.72
CA SER A 253 -3.02 -23.25 12.65
C SER A 253 -1.84 -23.22 13.62
N ILE A 254 -1.23 -22.04 13.77
CA ILE A 254 -0.15 -21.78 14.72
C ILE A 254 -0.38 -20.43 15.42
N VAL A 255 0.33 -20.19 16.52
CA VAL A 255 0.36 -18.89 17.19
C VAL A 255 1.61 -18.08 16.79
N THR A 256 1.53 -16.76 16.83
CA THR A 256 2.63 -15.85 16.46
C THR A 256 3.92 -16.17 17.20
N SER A 257 3.83 -16.56 18.48
CA SER A 257 5.01 -16.90 19.29
C SER A 257 5.79 -18.12 18.81
N SER A 258 5.19 -18.97 17.97
CA SER A 258 5.89 -20.11 17.34
C SER A 258 6.70 -19.71 16.10
N LEU A 259 6.50 -18.49 15.56
CA LEU A 259 7.28 -17.95 14.46
C LEU A 259 8.50 -17.19 14.98
N ASN A 260 9.67 -17.54 14.47
CA ASN A 260 10.90 -16.80 14.77
C ASN A 260 11.07 -15.61 13.80
N GLN A 261 10.10 -14.67 13.81
CA GLN A 261 10.14 -13.48 12.96
C GLN A 261 10.93 -12.37 13.62
N PRO A 262 11.85 -11.69 12.90
CA PRO A 262 12.64 -10.58 13.45
C PRO A 262 11.77 -9.41 13.96
N ALA A 263 10.72 -9.06 13.23
CA ALA A 263 9.84 -7.96 13.57
C ALA A 263 8.63 -8.41 14.39
N LYS A 264 8.28 -7.65 15.41
CA LYS A 264 7.00 -7.80 16.11
C LYS A 264 5.87 -7.23 15.27
N ARG A 265 4.72 -7.91 15.30
CA ARG A 265 3.51 -7.50 14.58
C ARG A 265 2.38 -7.22 15.55
N PRO A 266 1.57 -6.16 15.35
CA PRO A 266 0.38 -5.93 16.16
C PRO A 266 -0.56 -7.14 16.11
N ALA A 267 -1.18 -7.50 17.24
CA ALA A 267 -2.12 -8.62 17.25
C ALA A 267 -3.40 -8.30 16.46
N LYS A 268 -3.97 -7.12 16.68
CA LYS A 268 -5.24 -6.70 16.06
C LYS A 268 -5.14 -5.27 15.57
N THR A 269 -5.44 -5.04 14.29
CA THR A 269 -5.49 -3.68 13.73
C THR A 269 -6.78 -3.48 12.94
N LYS A 270 -7.90 -3.32 13.66
CA LYS A 270 -9.17 -2.92 13.07
C LYS A 270 -9.17 -1.40 12.91
N LEU A 271 -9.10 -0.92 11.69
CA LEU A 271 -9.15 0.52 11.39
C LEU A 271 -10.60 0.97 11.16
N ASN A 272 -11.03 2.03 11.85
CA ASN A 272 -12.30 2.69 11.55
C ASN A 272 -12.17 3.51 10.27
N ILE A 273 -12.96 3.20 9.24
CA ILE A 273 -12.91 3.84 7.93
C ILE A 273 -14.02 4.87 7.71
N ASN A 274 -14.83 5.17 8.71
CA ASN A 274 -16.01 6.05 8.57
C ASN A 274 -15.64 7.45 8.09
N LYS A 275 -14.51 7.98 8.51
CA LYS A 275 -14.02 9.29 8.06
C LYS A 275 -13.76 9.31 6.54
N ALA A 276 -13.13 8.27 6.00
CA ALA A 276 -12.90 8.14 4.56
C ALA A 276 -14.22 7.97 3.78
N ILE A 277 -15.16 7.18 4.31
CA ILE A 277 -16.50 7.02 3.71
C ILE A 277 -17.22 8.37 3.64
N GLN A 278 -17.22 9.14 4.71
CA GLN A 278 -17.93 10.43 4.79
C GLN A 278 -17.25 11.53 3.95
N GLN A 279 -15.91 11.56 3.95
CA GLN A 279 -15.17 12.67 3.36
C GLN A 279 -15.03 12.54 1.84
N PHE A 280 -14.80 11.34 1.31
CA PHE A 280 -14.59 11.13 -0.12
C PHE A 280 -15.29 9.87 -0.69
N ASN A 281 -16.36 9.41 -0.02
CA ASN A 281 -17.20 8.29 -0.46
C ASN A 281 -16.42 6.99 -0.71
N TYR A 282 -15.45 6.67 0.20
CA TYR A 282 -14.71 5.41 0.14
C TYR A 282 -15.64 4.22 0.32
N GLN A 283 -15.63 3.26 -0.62
CA GLN A 283 -16.49 2.09 -0.62
C GLN A 283 -15.67 0.81 -0.88
N PRO A 284 -15.03 0.25 0.17
CA PRO A 284 -14.22 -0.95 -0.02
C PRO A 284 -15.08 -2.17 -0.31
N LYS A 285 -14.58 -3.02 -1.18
CA LYS A 285 -15.14 -4.35 -1.42
C LYS A 285 -14.97 -5.24 -0.19
N SER A 286 -15.82 -6.26 -0.06
CA SER A 286 -15.56 -7.37 0.85
C SER A 286 -14.34 -8.17 0.36
N PHE A 287 -13.73 -8.92 1.28
CA PHE A 287 -12.59 -9.77 0.92
C PHE A 287 -12.95 -10.76 -0.20
N ARG A 288 -14.16 -11.36 -0.13
CA ARG A 288 -14.66 -12.28 -1.16
C ARG A 288 -14.84 -11.61 -2.54
N GLU A 289 -15.37 -10.39 -2.58
CA GLU A 289 -15.46 -9.60 -3.83
C GLU A 289 -14.06 -9.28 -4.39
N GLY A 290 -13.12 -9.02 -3.50
CA GLY A 290 -11.71 -8.81 -3.87
C GLY A 290 -11.05 -10.05 -4.44
N LEU A 291 -11.32 -11.24 -3.87
CA LEU A 291 -10.83 -12.51 -4.42
C LEU A 291 -11.36 -12.75 -5.85
N ALA A 292 -12.62 -12.42 -6.12
CA ALA A 292 -13.19 -12.53 -7.46
C ALA A 292 -12.43 -11.65 -8.48
N LEU A 293 -12.07 -10.42 -8.10
CA LEU A 293 -11.30 -9.54 -8.97
C LEU A 293 -9.85 -10.04 -9.17
N VAL A 294 -9.24 -10.58 -8.10
CA VAL A 294 -7.91 -11.21 -8.21
C VAL A 294 -7.94 -12.40 -9.17
N ASP A 295 -8.97 -13.25 -9.10
CA ASP A 295 -9.12 -14.40 -9.99
C ASP A 295 -9.28 -13.97 -11.45
N GLU A 296 -10.15 -12.99 -11.73
CA GLU A 296 -10.30 -12.40 -13.06
C GLU A 296 -8.98 -11.89 -13.63
N GLN A 297 -8.20 -11.17 -12.83
CA GLN A 297 -6.91 -10.62 -13.26
C GLN A 297 -5.88 -11.74 -13.53
N LEU A 298 -5.84 -12.77 -12.69
CA LEU A 298 -4.95 -13.93 -12.90
C LEU A 298 -5.29 -14.71 -14.18
N GLN A 299 -6.58 -14.82 -14.51
CA GLN A 299 -7.03 -15.46 -15.77
C GLN A 299 -6.59 -14.62 -16.97
N ASN A 300 -6.65 -13.29 -16.90
CA ASN A 300 -6.24 -12.39 -17.97
C ASN A 300 -4.72 -12.33 -18.19
N LEU A 301 -3.92 -12.68 -17.18
CA LEU A 301 -2.45 -12.75 -17.29
C LEU A 301 -1.95 -14.07 -17.88
N LYS A 302 -2.78 -15.14 -17.90
CA LYS A 302 -2.41 -16.38 -18.56
C LYS A 302 -2.42 -16.15 -20.07
N PRO A 303 -1.36 -16.57 -20.81
CA PRO A 303 -1.42 -16.51 -22.27
C PRO A 303 -2.68 -17.25 -22.76
N GLN A 304 -3.46 -16.62 -23.62
CA GLN A 304 -4.54 -17.32 -24.33
C GLN A 304 -3.86 -18.44 -25.15
N GLN A 305 -4.11 -19.68 -24.77
CA GLN A 305 -3.62 -20.89 -25.45
C GLN A 305 -4.29 -21.03 -26.81
#